data_4b61dc1458b3ec99557de6076e81a6b6
#
_entry.id   4b61dc1458b3ec99557de6076e81a6b6
#
_cell.length_a   1.000
_cell.length_b   1.000
_cell.length_c   1.000
_cell.angle_alpha   90.00
_cell.angle_beta   90.00
_cell.angle_gamma   90.00
#
_symmetry.space_group_name_H-M   'P 1'
#
loop_
_entity.id
_entity.type
_entity.pdbx_description
1 polymer ?
#
loop_
_entity_poly.entity_id
_entity_poly.type
_entity_poly.pdbx_seq_one_letter_code
_entity_poly.pdbx_strand_id
1 'polypeptide(L)'
;MELIILAGVVIIFLSFIKQINQYERGIVLTMGKFSSVREPGWTIVLPVFQTMQKVDIRIKTVDVPEQEAITKDNIPVSINAVIYYQVSNPQKAVLDVENFYYAVSQLAQITMRNVVGSVTLEELLRDRSQISEEIKKIVDEATDPWGIKVGDVDLKDIIIPPDLKRTIAKVAEAERERKAAIIRAEGEVIAAKSITEAADMMNKSPGALHMRTLQSINDISSDQSNTTIWMVPIEALRAIETVGEYLKKK
;
A
#
# COMPACT_ATOMS: atom_id res chain seq x y z
N MET A 1 -53.21 30.98 -37.69
CA MET A 1 -53.23 31.10 -36.20
C MET A 1 -53.28 29.73 -35.51
N GLU A 2 -54.16 28.83 -35.95
CA GLU A 2 -54.34 27.49 -35.35
C GLU A 2 -53.06 26.64 -35.37
N LEU A 3 -52.29 26.69 -36.45
CA LEU A 3 -51.02 25.92 -36.56
C LEU A 3 -49.95 26.39 -35.55
N ILE A 4 -49.93 27.70 -35.24
CA ILE A 4 -48.98 28.26 -34.28
C ILE A 4 -49.40 27.88 -32.86
N ILE A 5 -50.69 27.85 -32.56
CA ILE A 5 -51.26 27.44 -31.27
C ILE A 5 -50.98 25.93 -31.08
N LEU A 6 -51.22 25.11 -32.09
CA LEU A 6 -50.94 23.67 -32.06
C LEU A 6 -49.46 23.39 -31.80
N ALA A 7 -48.56 24.09 -32.53
CA ALA A 7 -47.12 23.98 -32.33
C ALA A 7 -46.70 24.37 -30.91
N GLY A 8 -47.28 25.43 -30.33
CA GLY A 8 -47.04 25.84 -28.95
C GLY A 8 -47.46 24.79 -27.94
N VAL A 9 -48.63 24.17 -28.10
CA VAL A 9 -49.10 23.09 -27.24
C VAL A 9 -48.21 21.87 -27.31
N VAL A 10 -47.73 21.50 -28.49
CA VAL A 10 -46.81 20.37 -28.67
C VAL A 10 -45.44 20.63 -27.99
N ILE A 11 -44.91 21.84 -28.09
CA ILE A 11 -43.65 22.24 -27.42
C ILE A 11 -43.82 22.18 -25.92
N ILE A 12 -44.93 22.66 -25.37
CA ILE A 12 -45.21 22.57 -23.95
C ILE A 12 -45.31 21.13 -23.50
N PHE A 13 -45.99 20.27 -24.26
CA PHE A 13 -46.12 18.84 -23.93
C PHE A 13 -44.77 18.11 -23.96
N LEU A 14 -43.90 18.43 -24.90
CA LEU A 14 -42.53 17.88 -24.97
C LEU A 14 -41.65 18.31 -23.78
N SER A 15 -41.89 19.49 -23.23
CA SER A 15 -41.20 19.98 -22.02
C SER A 15 -41.50 19.18 -20.74
N PHE A 16 -42.61 18.44 -20.71
CA PHE A 16 -42.97 17.59 -19.58
C PHE A 16 -42.24 16.26 -19.56
N ILE A 17 -41.65 15.86 -20.68
CA ILE A 17 -40.95 14.62 -20.79
C ILE A 17 -39.51 14.83 -20.31
N LYS A 18 -39.12 14.14 -19.27
CA LYS A 18 -37.73 14.11 -18.79
C LYS A 18 -37.16 12.71 -18.95
N GLN A 19 -35.96 12.64 -19.49
CA GLN A 19 -35.21 11.38 -19.62
C GLN A 19 -34.33 11.19 -18.39
N ILE A 20 -34.38 9.99 -17.80
CA ILE A 20 -33.52 9.55 -16.70
C ILE A 20 -32.59 8.48 -17.27
N ASN A 21 -31.28 8.67 -17.12
CA ASN A 21 -30.29 7.72 -17.59
C ASN A 21 -30.22 6.48 -16.66
N GLN A 22 -29.65 5.38 -17.16
CA GLN A 22 -29.60 4.14 -16.40
C GLN A 22 -28.79 4.25 -15.09
N TYR A 23 -27.82 5.14 -15.08
CA TYR A 23 -26.98 5.44 -13.92
C TYR A 23 -27.53 6.54 -13.02
N GLU A 24 -28.74 7.03 -13.28
CA GLU A 24 -29.43 8.07 -12.51
C GLU A 24 -30.73 7.53 -11.92
N ARG A 25 -31.15 8.15 -10.81
CA ARG A 25 -32.51 8.01 -10.26
C ARG A 25 -33.12 9.38 -10.12
N GLY A 26 -34.36 9.50 -10.50
CA GLY A 26 -35.13 10.75 -10.42
C GLY A 26 -35.95 10.80 -9.11
N ILE A 27 -35.65 11.77 -8.26
CA ILE A 27 -36.46 12.06 -7.06
C ILE A 27 -37.48 13.10 -7.43
N VAL A 28 -38.76 12.74 -7.37
CA VAL A 28 -39.86 13.64 -7.71
C VAL A 28 -40.46 14.18 -6.42
N LEU A 29 -40.47 15.51 -6.33
CA LEU A 29 -41.12 16.28 -5.29
C LEU A 29 -42.38 16.93 -5.87
N THR A 30 -43.54 16.68 -5.29
CA THR A 30 -44.81 17.32 -5.68
C THR A 30 -45.18 18.37 -4.63
N MET A 31 -45.21 19.63 -5.06
CA MET A 31 -45.47 20.78 -4.17
C MET A 31 -44.54 20.79 -2.93
N GLY A 32 -43.26 20.43 -3.13
CA GLY A 32 -42.28 20.37 -2.07
C GLY A 32 -42.27 19.08 -1.22
N LYS A 33 -43.26 18.20 -1.40
CA LYS A 33 -43.31 16.91 -0.68
C LYS A 33 -42.75 15.80 -1.57
N PHE A 34 -42.01 14.87 -0.95
CA PHE A 34 -41.58 13.67 -1.62
C PHE A 34 -42.78 12.87 -2.15
N SER A 35 -42.72 12.51 -3.42
CA SER A 35 -43.79 11.74 -4.07
C SER A 35 -43.34 10.34 -4.44
N SER A 36 -42.26 10.24 -5.20
CA SER A 36 -41.76 8.93 -5.68
C SER A 36 -40.31 9.01 -6.19
N VAL A 37 -39.60 7.87 -6.21
CA VAL A 37 -38.38 7.68 -6.93
C VAL A 37 -38.70 7.13 -8.33
N ARG A 38 -38.20 7.75 -9.36
CA ARG A 38 -38.35 7.31 -10.75
C ARG A 38 -37.14 6.52 -11.22
N GLU A 39 -37.44 5.39 -11.85
CA GLU A 39 -36.45 4.53 -12.49
C GLU A 39 -35.99 5.11 -13.85
N PRO A 40 -34.90 4.57 -14.42
CA PRO A 40 -34.41 4.98 -15.74
C PRO A 40 -35.47 4.83 -16.82
N GLY A 41 -35.50 5.78 -17.73
CA GLY A 41 -36.46 5.81 -18.83
C GLY A 41 -37.08 7.18 -19.01
N TRP A 42 -38.14 7.23 -19.78
CA TRP A 42 -38.91 8.45 -20.02
C TRP A 42 -39.94 8.63 -18.94
N THR A 43 -39.94 9.77 -18.29
CA THR A 43 -40.84 10.11 -17.20
C THR A 43 -41.50 11.44 -17.48
N ILE A 44 -42.80 11.53 -17.21
CA ILE A 44 -43.56 12.76 -17.33
C ILE A 44 -43.50 13.46 -15.97
N VAL A 45 -43.02 14.70 -15.96
CA VAL A 45 -42.92 15.57 -14.80
C VAL A 45 -43.64 16.88 -15.15
N LEU A 46 -44.59 17.29 -14.31
CA LEU A 46 -45.36 18.53 -14.46
C LEU A 46 -44.56 19.70 -13.85
N PRO A 47 -43.86 20.54 -14.64
CA PRO A 47 -42.89 21.53 -14.09
C PRO A 47 -43.50 22.54 -13.13
N VAL A 48 -44.81 22.79 -13.22
CA VAL A 48 -45.53 23.74 -12.34
C VAL A 48 -45.74 23.16 -10.93
N PHE A 49 -45.98 21.86 -10.83
CA PHE A 49 -46.35 21.20 -9.57
C PHE A 49 -45.28 20.24 -9.06
N GLN A 50 -44.39 19.82 -9.95
CA GLN A 50 -43.38 18.80 -9.64
C GLN A 50 -41.98 19.29 -9.96
N THR A 51 -41.08 19.04 -9.02
CA THR A 51 -39.63 19.22 -9.24
C THR A 51 -38.95 17.86 -9.22
N MET A 52 -38.07 17.61 -10.18
CA MET A 52 -37.31 16.38 -10.23
C MET A 52 -35.81 16.67 -10.06
N GLN A 53 -35.21 16.03 -9.05
CA GLN A 53 -33.76 16.03 -8.84
C GLN A 53 -33.18 14.69 -9.28
N LYS A 54 -32.18 14.72 -10.14
CA LYS A 54 -31.46 13.52 -10.59
C LYS A 54 -30.29 13.24 -9.67
N VAL A 55 -30.15 12.01 -9.24
CA VAL A 55 -29.05 11.52 -8.42
C VAL A 55 -28.32 10.43 -9.17
N ASP A 56 -27.04 10.60 -9.32
CA ASP A 56 -26.15 9.60 -9.93
C ASP A 56 -25.79 8.53 -8.90
N ILE A 57 -26.02 7.26 -9.23
CA ILE A 57 -25.81 6.10 -8.36
C ILE A 57 -24.48 5.37 -8.62
N ARG A 58 -23.64 5.85 -9.54
CA ARG A 58 -22.32 5.27 -9.80
C ARG A 58 -21.38 5.52 -8.61
N ILE A 59 -20.34 4.72 -8.57
CA ILE A 59 -19.23 4.95 -7.64
C ILE A 59 -18.60 6.29 -7.98
N LYS A 60 -18.45 7.13 -6.98
CA LYS A 60 -17.79 8.44 -7.03
C LYS A 60 -16.67 8.48 -6.00
N THR A 61 -15.73 9.37 -6.23
CA THR A 61 -14.62 9.62 -5.33
C THR A 61 -14.79 10.95 -4.62
N VAL A 62 -14.46 10.96 -3.34
CA VAL A 62 -14.24 12.18 -2.55
C VAL A 62 -12.77 12.25 -2.22
N ASP A 63 -12.11 13.32 -2.64
CA ASP A 63 -10.77 13.63 -2.21
C ASP A 63 -10.83 14.28 -0.81
N VAL A 64 -10.19 13.66 0.16
CA VAL A 64 -10.10 14.18 1.52
C VAL A 64 -8.79 14.97 1.61
N PRO A 65 -8.87 16.30 1.79
CA PRO A 65 -7.69 17.16 1.82
C PRO A 65 -6.77 16.79 2.98
N GLU A 66 -5.54 17.22 2.89
CA GLU A 66 -4.51 17.02 3.91
C GLU A 66 -4.98 17.46 5.29
N GLN A 67 -4.86 16.56 6.26
CA GLN A 67 -5.20 16.76 7.66
C GLN A 67 -3.99 16.55 8.54
N GLU A 68 -3.72 17.52 9.39
CA GLU A 68 -2.73 17.38 10.46
C GLU A 68 -3.33 16.61 11.63
N ALA A 69 -2.62 15.58 12.07
CA ALA A 69 -2.98 14.77 13.22
C ALA A 69 -1.72 14.46 14.06
N ILE A 70 -1.92 14.12 15.32
CA ILE A 70 -0.84 13.68 16.22
C ILE A 70 -1.11 12.22 16.53
N THR A 71 -0.14 11.36 16.23
CA THR A 71 -0.21 9.93 16.51
C THR A 71 -0.17 9.64 18.02
N LYS A 72 -0.46 8.41 18.41
CA LYS A 72 -0.43 7.95 19.80
C LYS A 72 0.94 8.13 20.48
N ASP A 73 2.01 8.03 19.71
CA ASP A 73 3.41 8.26 20.12
C ASP A 73 3.84 9.73 20.05
N ASN A 74 2.85 10.65 19.98
CA ASN A 74 3.02 12.09 19.99
C ASN A 74 3.82 12.66 18.82
N ILE A 75 3.71 12.04 17.65
CA ILE A 75 4.36 12.47 16.41
C ILE A 75 3.35 13.19 15.52
N PRO A 76 3.63 14.45 15.11
CA PRO A 76 2.79 15.15 14.16
C PRO A 76 2.94 14.54 12.76
N VAL A 77 1.81 14.24 12.11
CA VAL A 77 1.75 13.71 10.75
C VAL A 77 0.67 14.45 9.95
N SER A 78 0.91 14.64 8.67
CA SER A 78 -0.13 15.09 7.73
C SER A 78 -0.52 13.93 6.84
N ILE A 79 -1.84 13.72 6.72
CA ILE A 79 -2.42 12.59 5.97
C ILE A 79 -3.50 13.09 5.03
N ASN A 80 -3.60 12.47 3.86
CA ASN A 80 -4.68 12.66 2.92
C ASN A 80 -5.22 11.29 2.45
N ALA A 81 -6.45 11.27 1.98
CA ALA A 81 -7.12 10.06 1.55
C ALA A 81 -8.08 10.28 0.37
N VAL A 82 -8.47 9.19 -0.25
CA VAL A 82 -9.57 9.13 -1.21
C VAL A 82 -10.60 8.14 -0.71
N ILE A 83 -11.86 8.54 -0.77
CA ILE A 83 -12.99 7.70 -0.41
C ILE A 83 -13.80 7.41 -1.66
N TYR A 84 -14.09 6.13 -1.87
CA TYR A 84 -14.98 5.65 -2.90
C TYR A 84 -16.35 5.41 -2.29
N TYR A 85 -17.38 6.08 -2.80
CA TYR A 85 -18.72 5.94 -2.31
C TYR A 85 -19.73 5.85 -3.45
N GLN A 86 -20.90 5.32 -3.14
CA GLN A 86 -22.04 5.28 -4.05
C GLN A 86 -23.33 5.59 -3.29
N VAL A 87 -24.30 6.15 -3.98
CA VAL A 87 -25.63 6.37 -3.40
C VAL A 87 -26.43 5.08 -3.48
N SER A 88 -26.68 4.44 -2.35
CA SER A 88 -27.49 3.23 -2.22
C SER A 88 -28.99 3.55 -2.16
N ASN A 89 -29.37 4.62 -1.44
CA ASN A 89 -30.74 5.10 -1.35
C ASN A 89 -30.84 6.58 -1.75
N PRO A 90 -31.19 6.86 -3.03
CA PRO A 90 -31.29 8.23 -3.52
C PRO A 90 -32.28 9.12 -2.79
N GLN A 91 -33.35 8.53 -2.24
CA GLN A 91 -34.36 9.28 -1.48
C GLN A 91 -33.74 9.88 -0.21
N LYS A 92 -33.08 9.05 0.60
CA LYS A 92 -32.42 9.50 1.83
C LYS A 92 -31.30 10.49 1.53
N ALA A 93 -30.50 10.23 0.51
CA ALA A 93 -29.38 11.09 0.13
C ALA A 93 -29.80 12.52 -0.24
N VAL A 94 -31.02 12.72 -0.73
CA VAL A 94 -31.53 14.05 -1.11
C VAL A 94 -32.36 14.70 -0.01
N LEU A 95 -33.10 13.90 0.78
CA LEU A 95 -34.00 14.44 1.78
C LEU A 95 -33.34 14.67 3.13
N ASP A 96 -32.39 13.83 3.50
CA ASP A 96 -31.80 13.83 4.85
C ASP A 96 -30.50 14.65 4.90
N VAL A 97 -29.82 14.85 3.74
CA VAL A 97 -28.56 15.58 3.66
C VAL A 97 -28.58 16.61 2.53
N GLU A 98 -28.24 17.85 2.82
CA GLU A 98 -28.23 18.94 1.85
C GLU A 98 -27.12 18.70 0.78
N ASN A 99 -25.91 18.37 1.23
CA ASN A 99 -24.77 18.08 0.36
C ASN A 99 -23.98 16.89 0.91
N PHE A 100 -24.33 15.72 0.41
CA PHE A 100 -23.73 14.47 0.86
C PHE A 100 -22.24 14.36 0.51
N TYR A 101 -21.79 14.97 -0.59
CA TYR A 101 -20.38 15.02 -0.93
C TYR A 101 -19.55 15.72 0.15
N TYR A 102 -20.02 16.91 0.56
CA TYR A 102 -19.37 17.70 1.59
C TYR A 102 -19.47 17.01 2.96
N ALA A 103 -20.62 16.46 3.29
CA ALA A 103 -20.84 15.75 4.56
C ALA A 103 -19.93 14.54 4.71
N VAL A 104 -19.80 13.70 3.67
CA VAL A 104 -18.88 12.56 3.65
C VAL A 104 -17.43 13.03 3.79
N SER A 105 -17.02 14.08 3.09
CA SER A 105 -15.68 14.65 3.20
C SER A 105 -15.35 15.10 4.62
N GLN A 106 -16.24 15.83 5.26
CA GLN A 106 -16.04 16.32 6.64
C GLN A 106 -16.00 15.18 7.65
N LEU A 107 -16.89 14.21 7.51
CA LEU A 107 -16.91 13.02 8.37
C LEU A 107 -15.60 12.24 8.24
N ALA A 108 -15.13 12.07 7.01
CA ALA A 108 -13.88 11.38 6.74
C ALA A 108 -12.67 12.09 7.38
N GLN A 109 -12.59 13.42 7.27
CA GLN A 109 -11.53 14.23 7.88
C GLN A 109 -11.46 14.01 9.39
N ILE A 110 -12.62 14.07 10.05
CA ILE A 110 -12.72 13.88 11.51
C ILE A 110 -12.36 12.44 11.88
N THR A 111 -12.87 11.46 11.14
CA THR A 111 -12.60 10.03 11.38
C THR A 111 -11.13 9.70 11.20
N MET A 112 -10.52 10.18 10.11
CA MET A 112 -9.08 10.01 9.87
C MET A 112 -8.23 10.56 11.02
N ARG A 113 -8.52 11.79 11.48
CA ARG A 113 -7.82 12.40 12.60
C ARG A 113 -7.93 11.55 13.87
N ASN A 114 -9.12 11.04 14.17
CA ASN A 114 -9.36 10.22 15.35
C ASN A 114 -8.63 8.87 15.27
N VAL A 115 -8.72 8.18 14.15
CA VAL A 115 -8.08 6.87 13.93
C VAL A 115 -6.55 7.01 13.96
N VAL A 116 -6.00 8.01 13.27
CA VAL A 116 -4.55 8.28 13.31
C VAL A 116 -4.07 8.64 14.71
N GLY A 117 -4.88 9.36 15.49
CA GLY A 117 -4.57 9.67 16.89
C GLY A 117 -4.58 8.44 17.82
N SER A 118 -5.19 7.34 17.43
CA SER A 118 -5.27 6.11 18.21
C SER A 118 -4.13 5.12 17.94
N VAL A 119 -3.39 5.27 16.84
CA VAL A 119 -2.33 4.37 16.39
C VAL A 119 -0.95 5.02 16.49
N THR A 120 0.10 4.20 16.54
CA THR A 120 1.49 4.67 16.48
C THR A 120 1.92 4.95 15.04
N LEU A 121 2.98 5.74 14.86
CA LEU A 121 3.54 5.99 13.53
C LEU A 121 3.99 4.69 12.84
N GLU A 122 4.56 3.75 13.60
CA GLU A 122 5.00 2.46 13.05
C GLU A 122 3.81 1.65 12.51
N GLU A 123 2.72 1.55 13.26
CA GLU A 123 1.47 0.92 12.82
C GLU A 123 0.90 1.62 11.61
N LEU A 124 0.86 2.97 11.61
CA LEU A 124 0.36 3.78 10.50
C LEU A 124 1.12 3.56 9.19
N LEU A 125 2.43 3.32 9.26
CA LEU A 125 3.26 3.07 8.08
C LEU A 125 3.23 1.62 7.62
N ARG A 126 3.11 0.66 8.55
CA ARG A 126 3.15 -0.77 8.26
C ARG A 126 1.79 -1.33 7.88
N ASP A 127 0.76 -0.98 8.64
CA ASP A 127 -0.54 -1.65 8.59
C ASP A 127 -1.61 -0.73 7.95
N ARG A 128 -1.25 0.00 6.88
CA ARG A 128 -2.12 0.97 6.19
C ARG A 128 -3.48 0.40 5.82
N SER A 129 -3.52 -0.85 5.36
CA SER A 129 -4.76 -1.51 4.94
C SER A 129 -5.73 -1.73 6.10
N GLN A 130 -5.24 -2.03 7.29
CA GLN A 130 -6.09 -2.19 8.48
C GLN A 130 -6.67 -0.85 8.91
N ILE A 131 -5.85 0.21 8.88
CA ILE A 131 -6.28 1.57 9.21
C ILE A 131 -7.31 2.09 8.21
N SER A 132 -7.11 1.84 6.91
CA SER A 132 -8.07 2.16 5.86
C SER A 132 -9.40 1.44 6.08
N GLU A 133 -9.39 0.16 6.44
CA GLU A 133 -10.60 -0.62 6.71
C GLU A 133 -11.32 -0.14 7.98
N GLU A 134 -10.59 0.27 9.02
CA GLU A 134 -11.17 0.85 10.23
C GLU A 134 -11.85 2.19 9.92
N ILE A 135 -11.20 3.08 9.17
CA ILE A 135 -11.78 4.36 8.73
C ILE A 135 -13.03 4.09 7.88
N LYS A 136 -12.95 3.18 6.91
CA LYS A 136 -14.07 2.78 6.06
C LYS A 136 -15.24 2.33 6.89
N LYS A 137 -15.04 1.44 7.85
CA LYS A 137 -16.11 0.93 8.72
C LYS A 137 -16.82 2.04 9.48
N ILE A 138 -16.07 2.95 10.10
CA ILE A 138 -16.65 4.06 10.87
C ILE A 138 -17.42 5.02 9.96
N VAL A 139 -16.85 5.35 8.78
CA VAL A 139 -17.50 6.25 7.83
C VAL A 139 -18.73 5.61 7.22
N ASP A 140 -18.69 4.32 6.83
CA ASP A 140 -19.82 3.60 6.26
C ASP A 140 -20.99 3.49 7.26
N GLU A 141 -20.70 3.12 8.52
CA GLU A 141 -21.71 3.08 9.58
C GLU A 141 -22.39 4.43 9.82
N ALA A 142 -21.63 5.52 9.73
CA ALA A 142 -22.16 6.87 9.94
C ALA A 142 -22.92 7.42 8.72
N THR A 143 -22.60 6.96 7.50
CA THR A 143 -23.24 7.41 6.24
C THR A 143 -24.40 6.52 5.79
N ASP A 144 -24.54 5.32 6.33
CA ASP A 144 -25.63 4.38 6.02
C ASP A 144 -27.05 4.97 6.28
N PRO A 145 -27.32 5.72 7.39
CA PRO A 145 -28.57 6.42 7.58
C PRO A 145 -28.90 7.41 6.45
N TRP A 146 -27.90 8.01 5.82
CA TRP A 146 -28.03 8.95 4.70
C TRP A 146 -28.25 8.27 3.34
N GLY A 147 -28.26 6.93 3.32
CA GLY A 147 -28.39 6.14 2.09
C GLY A 147 -27.16 6.21 1.19
N ILE A 148 -25.98 6.40 1.78
CA ILE A 148 -24.68 6.41 1.10
C ILE A 148 -23.89 5.21 1.58
N LYS A 149 -23.33 4.46 0.66
CA LYS A 149 -22.47 3.33 0.95
C LYS A 149 -21.02 3.65 0.59
N VAL A 150 -20.14 3.47 1.55
CA VAL A 150 -18.70 3.63 1.35
C VAL A 150 -18.12 2.30 0.87
N GLY A 151 -17.57 2.30 -0.33
CA GLY A 151 -16.98 1.10 -0.95
C GLY A 151 -15.58 0.83 -0.45
N ASP A 152 -14.72 1.85 -0.52
CA ASP A 152 -13.32 1.74 -0.09
C ASP A 152 -12.76 3.08 0.36
N VAL A 153 -11.69 3.02 1.16
CA VAL A 153 -10.93 4.19 1.64
C VAL A 153 -9.45 3.92 1.44
N ASP A 154 -8.79 4.76 0.66
CA ASP A 154 -7.36 4.68 0.40
C ASP A 154 -6.61 5.86 1.00
N LEU A 155 -5.66 5.58 1.89
CA LEU A 155 -4.70 6.57 2.37
C LEU A 155 -3.66 6.83 1.27
N LYS A 156 -3.58 8.08 0.77
CA LYS A 156 -2.64 8.48 -0.29
C LYS A 156 -1.23 8.66 0.29
N ASP A 157 -1.02 9.77 0.98
CA ASP A 157 0.28 10.18 1.48
C ASP A 157 0.26 10.33 3.00
N ILE A 158 1.36 9.93 3.61
CA ILE A 158 1.64 10.17 5.02
C ILE A 158 2.90 11.02 5.06
N ILE A 159 2.74 12.30 5.37
CA ILE A 159 3.82 13.26 5.41
C ILE A 159 4.30 13.41 6.85
N ILE A 160 5.58 13.19 7.05
CA ILE A 160 6.25 13.28 8.35
C ILE A 160 7.21 14.48 8.30
N PRO A 161 7.39 15.24 9.39
CA PRO A 161 8.36 16.32 9.46
C PRO A 161 9.78 15.85 9.05
N PRO A 162 10.53 16.68 8.28
CA PRO A 162 11.80 16.26 7.69
C PRO A 162 12.87 15.89 8.71
N ASP A 163 12.87 16.48 9.89
CA ASP A 163 13.83 16.18 10.95
C ASP A 163 13.58 14.80 11.54
N LEU A 164 12.31 14.43 11.70
CA LEU A 164 11.91 13.12 12.18
C LEU A 164 12.21 12.03 11.13
N LYS A 165 11.95 12.34 9.85
CA LYS A 165 12.28 11.44 8.73
C LYS A 165 13.77 11.08 8.71
N ARG A 166 14.66 12.04 8.99
CA ARG A 166 16.11 11.79 9.08
C ARG A 166 16.47 10.89 10.28
N THR A 167 15.81 11.10 11.42
CA THR A 167 16.05 10.29 12.61
C THR A 167 15.57 8.84 12.41
N ILE A 168 14.38 8.65 11.87
CA ILE A 168 13.85 7.33 11.52
C ILE A 168 14.76 6.61 10.52
N ALA A 169 15.26 7.33 9.50
CA ALA A 169 16.17 6.76 8.52
C ALA A 169 17.47 6.24 9.18
N LYS A 170 18.06 7.00 10.11
CA LYS A 170 19.26 6.57 10.86
C LYS A 170 19.00 5.33 11.74
N VAL A 171 17.85 5.29 12.42
CA VAL A 171 17.46 4.12 13.22
C VAL A 171 17.27 2.90 12.34
N ALA A 172 16.57 3.04 11.21
CA ALA A 172 16.36 1.96 10.24
C ALA A 172 17.68 1.47 9.62
N GLU A 173 18.63 2.37 9.34
CA GLU A 173 19.97 2.02 8.85
C GLU A 173 20.75 1.20 9.90
N ALA A 174 20.80 1.68 11.14
CA ALA A 174 21.47 0.97 12.23
C ALA A 174 20.85 -0.41 12.48
N GLU A 175 19.53 -0.53 12.38
CA GLU A 175 18.85 -1.82 12.53
C GLU A 175 19.14 -2.78 11.38
N ARG A 176 19.22 -2.28 10.15
CA ARG A 176 19.66 -3.07 8.99
C ARG A 176 21.11 -3.53 9.12
N GLU A 177 22.01 -2.65 9.58
CA GLU A 177 23.40 -3.02 9.82
C GLU A 177 23.52 -4.09 10.90
N ARG A 178 22.78 -3.96 12.00
CA ARG A 178 22.70 -4.97 13.05
C ARG A 178 22.23 -6.32 12.51
N LYS A 179 21.12 -6.34 11.75
CA LYS A 179 20.59 -7.56 11.13
C LYS A 179 21.61 -8.16 10.14
N ALA A 180 22.25 -7.33 9.31
CA ALA A 180 23.26 -7.78 8.37
C ALA A 180 24.48 -8.40 9.07
N ALA A 181 24.93 -7.82 10.21
CA ALA A 181 26.02 -8.37 11.01
C ALA A 181 25.65 -9.74 11.61
N ILE A 182 24.44 -9.90 12.13
CA ILE A 182 23.94 -11.18 12.66
C ILE A 182 23.92 -12.25 11.55
N ILE A 183 23.27 -11.92 10.41
CA ILE A 183 23.17 -12.85 9.26
C ILE A 183 24.57 -13.24 8.76
N ARG A 184 25.51 -12.29 8.73
CA ARG A 184 26.90 -12.57 8.32
C ARG A 184 27.57 -13.53 9.31
N ALA A 185 27.45 -13.28 10.61
CA ALA A 185 28.02 -14.15 11.64
C ALA A 185 27.40 -15.56 11.61
N GLU A 186 26.08 -15.67 11.43
CA GLU A 186 25.40 -16.97 11.26
C GLU A 186 25.90 -17.68 9.99
N GLY A 187 26.06 -16.94 8.88
CA GLY A 187 26.62 -17.46 7.64
C GLY A 187 28.04 -17.98 7.80
N GLU A 188 28.88 -17.26 8.55
CA GLU A 188 30.27 -17.70 8.86
C GLU A 188 30.27 -18.99 9.69
N VAL A 189 29.41 -19.12 10.67
CA VAL A 189 29.28 -20.36 11.48
C VAL A 189 28.84 -21.53 10.60
N ILE A 190 27.86 -21.34 9.73
CA ILE A 190 27.38 -22.38 8.80
C ILE A 190 28.50 -22.76 7.83
N ALA A 191 29.20 -21.77 7.27
CA ALA A 191 30.34 -22.00 6.37
C ALA A 191 31.48 -22.76 7.07
N ALA A 192 31.85 -22.36 8.29
CA ALA A 192 32.86 -23.05 9.08
C ALA A 192 32.49 -24.50 9.36
N LYS A 193 31.23 -24.76 9.71
CA LYS A 193 30.72 -26.11 9.92
C LYS A 193 30.78 -26.94 8.67
N SER A 194 30.35 -26.40 7.52
CA SER A 194 30.41 -27.09 6.23
C SER A 194 31.82 -27.38 5.78
N ILE A 195 32.78 -26.45 6.02
CA ILE A 195 34.20 -26.67 5.74
C ILE A 195 34.77 -27.77 6.63
N THR A 196 34.42 -27.81 7.92
CA THR A 196 34.87 -28.87 8.84
C THR A 196 34.33 -30.24 8.42
N GLU A 197 33.03 -30.31 8.09
CA GLU A 197 32.43 -31.56 7.59
C GLU A 197 33.10 -32.03 6.27
N ALA A 198 33.37 -31.10 5.36
CA ALA A 198 34.05 -31.40 4.10
C ALA A 198 35.49 -31.90 4.36
N ALA A 199 36.23 -31.27 5.27
CA ALA A 199 37.57 -31.69 5.68
C ALA A 199 37.59 -33.09 6.29
N ASP A 200 36.61 -33.39 7.17
CA ASP A 200 36.46 -34.72 7.76
C ASP A 200 36.16 -35.82 6.71
N MET A 201 35.32 -35.50 5.71
CA MET A 201 35.04 -36.40 4.60
C MET A 201 36.28 -36.64 3.74
N MET A 202 37.08 -35.60 3.47
CA MET A 202 38.32 -35.72 2.68
C MET A 202 39.41 -36.48 3.44
N ASN A 203 39.50 -36.34 4.75
CA ASN A 203 40.47 -37.11 5.57
C ASN A 203 40.19 -38.63 5.59
N LYS A 204 38.92 -39.02 5.37
CA LYS A 204 38.54 -40.44 5.29
C LYS A 204 38.88 -41.10 3.95
N SER A 205 39.23 -40.33 2.91
CA SER A 205 39.53 -40.83 1.56
C SER A 205 40.98 -40.58 1.19
N PRO A 206 41.82 -41.62 1.09
CA PRO A 206 43.22 -41.44 0.65
C PRO A 206 43.27 -40.81 -0.76
N GLY A 207 43.91 -39.67 -0.87
CA GLY A 207 44.05 -38.94 -2.16
C GLY A 207 43.03 -37.82 -2.39
N ALA A 208 41.94 -37.69 -1.60
CA ALA A 208 40.98 -36.60 -1.75
C ALA A 208 41.61 -35.22 -1.49
N LEU A 209 42.50 -35.14 -0.50
CA LEU A 209 43.30 -33.94 -0.21
C LEU A 209 44.20 -33.53 -1.40
N HIS A 210 44.80 -34.49 -2.10
CA HIS A 210 45.65 -34.23 -3.28
C HIS A 210 44.82 -33.70 -4.45
N MET A 211 43.65 -34.29 -4.71
CA MET A 211 42.74 -33.77 -5.73
C MET A 211 42.26 -32.36 -5.43
N ARG A 212 41.95 -32.05 -4.15
CA ARG A 212 41.52 -30.71 -3.75
C ARG A 212 42.62 -29.66 -3.90
N THR A 213 43.88 -30.03 -3.59
CA THR A 213 45.06 -29.18 -3.79
C THR A 213 45.26 -28.87 -5.28
N LEU A 214 45.12 -29.88 -6.13
CA LEU A 214 45.22 -29.71 -7.59
C LEU A 214 44.06 -28.84 -8.14
N GLN A 215 42.84 -29.01 -7.62
CA GLN A 215 41.73 -28.15 -7.98
C GLN A 215 41.98 -26.69 -7.56
N SER A 216 42.43 -26.45 -6.32
CA SER A 216 42.74 -25.09 -5.86
C SER A 216 43.81 -24.40 -6.68
N ILE A 217 44.82 -25.17 -7.12
CA ILE A 217 45.87 -24.66 -8.01
C ILE A 217 45.29 -24.30 -9.39
N ASN A 218 44.38 -25.14 -9.92
CA ASN A 218 43.70 -24.88 -11.19
C ASN A 218 42.81 -23.65 -11.12
N ASP A 219 42.07 -23.46 -10.01
CA ASP A 219 41.21 -22.31 -9.79
C ASP A 219 42.02 -21.00 -9.71
N ILE A 220 43.18 -21.02 -9.03
CA ILE A 220 44.08 -19.87 -8.96
C ILE A 220 44.73 -19.59 -10.32
N SER A 221 45.03 -20.64 -11.09
CA SER A 221 45.64 -20.52 -12.44
C SER A 221 44.66 -20.03 -13.50
N SER A 222 43.36 -20.12 -13.25
CA SER A 222 42.32 -19.62 -14.18
C SER A 222 42.12 -18.12 -14.10
N ASP A 223 42.56 -17.47 -13.04
CA ASP A 223 42.53 -16.01 -12.91
C ASP A 223 43.67 -15.40 -13.77
N GLN A 224 43.34 -14.43 -14.61
CA GLN A 224 44.24 -13.83 -15.62
C GLN A 224 45.46 -13.04 -15.04
N SER A 225 45.76 -13.18 -13.77
CA SER A 225 46.95 -12.60 -13.17
C SER A 225 48.11 -13.59 -13.23
N ASN A 226 49.19 -13.17 -13.87
CA ASN A 226 50.41 -13.94 -14.14
C ASN A 226 51.22 -14.19 -12.84
N THR A 227 50.62 -14.88 -11.86
CA THR A 227 51.21 -15.16 -10.55
C THR A 227 51.57 -16.65 -10.46
N THR A 228 52.84 -16.98 -10.41
CA THR A 228 53.31 -18.36 -10.19
C THR A 228 53.38 -18.61 -8.68
N ILE A 229 52.48 -19.48 -8.17
CA ILE A 229 52.52 -19.88 -6.76
C ILE A 229 53.24 -21.18 -6.59
N TRP A 230 54.31 -21.20 -5.79
CA TRP A 230 55.01 -22.40 -5.40
C TRP A 230 54.49 -22.88 -4.05
N MET A 231 53.73 -23.96 -4.00
CA MET A 231 53.36 -24.63 -2.76
C MET A 231 54.43 -25.70 -2.44
N VAL A 232 55.18 -25.48 -1.39
CA VAL A 232 56.10 -26.49 -0.84
C VAL A 232 55.39 -27.11 0.37
N PRO A 233 55.09 -28.43 0.36
CA PRO A 233 54.58 -29.12 1.53
C PRO A 233 55.49 -28.93 2.74
N ILE A 234 54.92 -28.63 3.92
CA ILE A 234 55.68 -28.39 5.16
C ILE A 234 56.51 -29.64 5.55
N GLU A 235 56.03 -30.83 5.15
CA GLU A 235 56.73 -32.11 5.31
C GLU A 235 58.02 -32.16 4.52
N ALA A 236 58.07 -31.57 3.34
CA ALA A 236 59.28 -31.50 2.51
C ALA A 236 60.33 -30.56 3.15
N LEU A 237 59.87 -29.45 3.75
CA LEU A 237 60.77 -28.54 4.50
C LEU A 237 61.34 -29.21 5.75
N ARG A 238 60.54 -29.98 6.51
CA ARG A 238 61.02 -30.75 7.67
C ARG A 238 62.00 -31.86 7.26
N ALA A 239 61.77 -32.52 6.13
CA ALA A 239 62.68 -33.51 5.61
C ALA A 239 64.06 -32.91 5.22
N ILE A 240 64.03 -31.68 4.65
CA ILE A 240 65.32 -30.97 4.31
C ILE A 240 65.98 -30.49 5.61
N GLU A 241 65.32 -30.08 6.63
CA GLU A 241 65.85 -29.69 7.95
C GLU A 241 66.52 -30.88 8.63
N THR A 242 65.87 -32.05 8.65
CA THR A 242 66.44 -33.29 9.21
C THR A 242 67.68 -33.77 8.49
N VAL A 243 67.71 -33.65 7.17
CA VAL A 243 68.91 -33.95 6.35
C VAL A 243 70.04 -32.94 6.62
N GLY A 244 69.70 -31.64 6.79
CA GLY A 244 70.67 -30.60 7.15
C GLY A 244 71.28 -30.80 8.55
N GLU A 245 70.52 -31.28 9.53
CA GLU A 245 71.04 -31.64 10.83
C GLU A 245 71.95 -32.88 10.81
N TYR A 246 71.64 -33.87 9.94
CA TYR A 246 72.44 -35.05 9.76
C TYR A 246 73.78 -34.70 9.13
N LEU A 247 73.88 -33.78 8.20
CA LEU A 247 75.10 -33.32 7.53
C LEU A 247 75.95 -32.42 8.44
N LYS A 248 75.37 -31.73 9.43
CA LYS A 248 76.15 -30.93 10.39
C LYS A 248 76.74 -31.72 11.53
N LYS A 249 76.37 -32.99 11.67
CA LYS A 249 76.85 -33.90 12.74
C LYS A 249 77.90 -34.86 12.32
N LYS A 250 78.38 -34.72 11.08
CA LYS A 250 79.52 -35.48 10.49
C LYS A 250 80.69 -34.50 10.14
#